data_709ea8eb8bc936eedcb46b95c58bd5fd
#
_entry.id   709ea8eb8bc936eedcb46b95c58bd5fd
#
_cell.length_a   1.000
_cell.length_b   1.000
_cell.length_c   1.000
_cell.angle_alpha   90.00
_cell.angle_beta   90.00
_cell.angle_gamma   90.00
#
_symmetry.space_group_name_H-M   'P 1'
#
loop_
_entity.id
_entity.type
_entity.pdbx_description
1 polymer ?
#
loop_
_entity_poly.entity_id
_entity_poly.type
_entity_poly.pdbx_seq_one_letter_code
_entity_poly.pdbx_strand_id
1 'polypeptide(L)'
;MAVYSLWTSYIDKGEKHVRGKFVRFHHVTFWVGNAKQVKMGEHLMKHGDGVKDIGFQVEDCDFLIKTAKERGAVIVREPWEERDGQGWVKYAVVQTYGDTTHTLIEYLSPYKGLFLPGYKEPLFRDPLLATLPPAGLNFIDHLVGNQPDDHMVPISDWYQKCSLFHWFWSIDDKQIHTQYSSLRSIKMPINKPARGEKXSQIQEYVDYNGGPGVQHIALNTSDIIQAVVNLRARGMEFLSAPNMYYNALRQNLKTAKIKVKEDLDRLQELKILLDFDDKGYLLQIFTKPVQDRPTLFLEAIQHNNHSGLGAGNFKSLFEAIEKDQEARGNLTVLTPKGQSKAFN
;
A
#
# COMPACT_ATOMS: atom_id res chain seq x y z
N MET A 1 -12.82 -4.20 -27.66
CA MET A 1 -13.85 -4.11 -26.61
C MET A 1 -13.76 -2.72 -25.97
N ALA A 2 -14.87 -1.99 -26.00
CA ALA A 2 -14.89 -0.66 -25.37
C ALA A 2 -15.03 -0.85 -23.85
N VAL A 3 -14.11 -0.33 -23.11
CA VAL A 3 -14.20 -0.28 -21.64
C VAL A 3 -15.05 0.94 -21.31
N TYR A 4 -16.32 0.69 -21.00
CA TYR A 4 -17.19 1.75 -20.47
C TYR A 4 -16.89 1.93 -18.99
N SER A 5 -16.41 3.10 -18.62
CA SER A 5 -16.34 3.47 -17.21
C SER A 5 -17.78 3.76 -16.73
N LEU A 6 -18.36 2.80 -16.05
CA LEU A 6 -19.66 3.00 -15.40
C LEU A 6 -19.41 3.74 -14.07
N TRP A 7 -19.72 5.02 -14.07
CA TRP A 7 -19.74 5.85 -12.88
C TRP A 7 -20.96 5.51 -12.03
N THR A 8 -20.76 4.78 -10.98
CA THR A 8 -21.81 4.66 -9.96
C THR A 8 -21.56 5.74 -8.92
N SER A 9 -22.55 6.58 -8.71
CA SER A 9 -22.51 7.58 -7.62
C SER A 9 -22.40 6.84 -6.29
N TYR A 10 -21.33 7.12 -5.55
CA TYR A 10 -21.11 6.54 -4.24
C TYR A 10 -22.14 7.07 -3.25
N ILE A 11 -22.78 6.17 -2.53
CA ILE A 11 -23.66 6.52 -1.39
C ILE A 11 -22.96 5.95 -0.14
N ASP A 12 -22.47 6.84 0.72
CA ASP A 12 -21.88 6.47 2.00
C ASP A 12 -22.98 5.93 2.91
N LYS A 13 -23.00 4.63 3.12
CA LYS A 13 -23.98 3.94 3.96
C LYS A 13 -23.43 3.56 5.34
N GLY A 14 -22.20 3.95 5.64
CA GLY A 14 -21.55 3.57 6.89
C GLY A 14 -21.87 4.54 8.03
N GLU A 15 -21.98 4.00 9.24
CA GLU A 15 -22.07 4.80 10.46
C GLU A 15 -20.79 5.61 10.65
N LYS A 16 -20.94 6.92 10.75
CA LYS A 16 -19.79 7.81 11.03
C LYS A 16 -19.59 7.93 12.54
N HIS A 17 -18.56 7.27 13.02
CA HIS A 17 -18.20 7.37 14.43
C HIS A 17 -17.62 8.76 14.73
N VAL A 18 -18.15 9.40 15.75
CA VAL A 18 -17.75 10.76 16.12
C VAL A 18 -16.45 10.76 16.95
N ARG A 19 -16.10 9.62 17.56
CA ARG A 19 -14.98 9.48 18.48
C ARG A 19 -13.96 8.46 17.98
N GLY A 20 -12.70 8.62 18.34
CA GLY A 20 -11.64 7.65 18.09
C GLY A 20 -11.15 7.60 16.64
N LYS A 21 -11.08 8.74 15.97
CA LYS A 21 -10.72 8.80 14.56
C LYS A 21 -9.26 8.43 14.31
N PHE A 22 -9.04 7.69 13.22
CA PHE A 22 -7.73 7.52 12.63
C PHE A 22 -7.36 8.82 11.89
N VAL A 23 -6.26 9.44 12.29
CA VAL A 23 -5.85 10.75 11.78
C VAL A 23 -5.02 10.60 10.50
N ARG A 24 -4.01 9.71 10.55
CA ARG A 24 -3.10 9.46 9.40
C ARG A 24 -2.28 8.20 9.65
N PHE A 25 -1.66 7.70 8.60
CA PHE A 25 -0.55 6.76 8.76
C PHE A 25 0.57 7.48 9.51
N HIS A 26 1.16 6.80 10.48
CA HIS A 26 2.27 7.34 11.26
C HIS A 26 3.60 6.81 10.73
N HIS A 27 3.74 5.50 10.68
CA HIS A 27 4.96 4.85 10.20
C HIS A 27 4.69 3.40 9.83
N VAL A 28 5.68 2.77 9.21
CA VAL A 28 5.68 1.33 8.93
C VAL A 28 6.93 0.74 9.58
N THR A 29 6.77 -0.38 10.28
CA THR A 29 7.87 -1.12 10.87
C THR A 29 8.20 -2.33 10.00
N PHE A 30 9.43 -2.39 9.53
CA PHE A 30 9.96 -3.53 8.79
C PHE A 30 10.75 -4.43 9.73
N TRP A 31 10.51 -5.74 9.63
CA TRP A 31 11.42 -6.72 10.20
C TRP A 31 12.33 -7.23 9.09
N VAL A 32 13.66 -7.18 9.33
CA VAL A 32 14.68 -7.47 8.33
C VAL A 32 15.75 -8.42 8.89
N GLY A 33 16.27 -9.30 8.03
CA GLY A 33 17.13 -10.40 8.43
C GLY A 33 18.47 -10.01 9.03
N ASN A 34 18.95 -8.79 8.82
CA ASN A 34 20.21 -8.31 9.40
C ASN A 34 20.02 -7.66 10.78
N ALA A 35 18.79 -7.59 11.29
CA ALA A 35 18.53 -7.05 12.63
C ALA A 35 18.82 -8.11 13.70
N LYS A 36 19.59 -7.75 14.72
CA LYS A 36 20.06 -8.68 15.77
C LYS A 36 19.02 -8.90 16.88
N GLN A 37 17.92 -9.59 16.56
CA GLN A 37 16.90 -9.93 17.58
C GLN A 37 16.36 -11.35 17.39
N VAL A 38 16.40 -12.13 18.46
CA VAL A 38 16.03 -13.56 18.43
C VAL A 38 14.54 -13.81 18.11
N LYS A 39 13.64 -12.99 18.66
CA LYS A 39 12.18 -13.14 18.46
C LYS A 39 11.73 -12.89 17.02
N MET A 40 12.57 -12.31 16.20
CA MET A 40 12.26 -12.05 14.78
C MET A 40 12.52 -13.27 13.89
N GLY A 41 13.28 -14.25 14.37
CA GLY A 41 13.77 -15.36 13.55
C GLY A 41 12.68 -16.18 12.87
N GLU A 42 11.66 -16.61 13.61
CA GLU A 42 10.56 -17.40 13.04
C GLU A 42 9.78 -16.62 11.99
N HIS A 43 9.50 -15.35 12.28
CA HIS A 43 8.81 -14.45 11.35
C HIS A 43 9.62 -14.28 10.06
N LEU A 44 10.93 -14.06 10.18
CA LEU A 44 11.82 -13.85 9.04
C LEU A 44 12.01 -15.12 8.21
N MET A 45 12.06 -16.30 8.84
CA MET A 45 12.09 -17.58 8.11
C MET A 45 10.83 -17.75 7.26
N LYS A 46 9.68 -17.39 7.82
CA LYS A 46 8.39 -17.52 7.14
C LYS A 46 8.24 -16.48 6.03
N HIS A 47 8.41 -15.21 6.35
CA HIS A 47 8.04 -14.08 5.49
C HIS A 47 9.21 -13.44 4.72
N GLY A 48 10.44 -13.63 5.19
CA GLY A 48 11.56 -12.83 4.70
C GLY A 48 11.48 -11.40 5.24
N ASP A 49 12.24 -10.51 4.64
CA ASP A 49 12.20 -9.08 4.96
C ASP A 49 10.85 -8.50 4.51
N GLY A 50 10.17 -7.79 5.39
CA GLY A 50 8.86 -7.26 5.05
C GLY A 50 8.25 -6.41 6.15
N VAL A 51 7.01 -6.01 5.94
CA VAL A 51 6.25 -5.18 6.87
C VAL A 51 5.73 -6.05 8.01
N LYS A 52 6.09 -5.68 9.24
CA LYS A 52 5.56 -6.30 10.46
C LYS A 52 4.41 -5.49 11.03
N ASP A 53 4.51 -4.16 11.03
CA ASP A 53 3.54 -3.31 11.69
C ASP A 53 3.25 -2.05 10.87
N ILE A 54 1.98 -1.64 10.89
CA ILE A 54 1.53 -0.37 10.30
C ILE A 54 1.02 0.50 11.44
N GLY A 55 1.73 1.59 11.73
CA GLY A 55 1.39 2.53 12.80
C GLY A 55 0.43 3.62 12.31
N PHE A 56 -0.59 3.89 13.10
CA PHE A 56 -1.57 4.95 12.84
C PHE A 56 -1.60 5.96 13.98
N GLN A 57 -1.57 7.23 13.63
CA GLN A 57 -1.94 8.28 14.59
C GLN A 57 -3.45 8.27 14.76
N VAL A 58 -3.91 8.26 16.01
CA VAL A 58 -5.35 8.20 16.36
C VAL A 58 -5.68 9.28 17.39
N GLU A 59 -6.99 9.58 17.51
CA GLU A 59 -7.49 10.57 18.49
C GLU A 59 -7.71 9.99 19.89
N ASP A 60 -8.06 8.69 20.00
CA ASP A 60 -8.43 8.07 21.28
C ASP A 60 -8.07 6.58 21.23
N CYS A 61 -6.89 6.27 21.73
CA CYS A 61 -6.35 4.92 21.75
C CYS A 61 -7.18 3.97 22.63
N ASP A 62 -7.58 4.43 23.81
CA ASP A 62 -8.34 3.62 24.77
C ASP A 62 -9.71 3.23 24.18
N PHE A 63 -10.42 4.18 23.57
CA PHE A 63 -11.72 3.93 22.95
C PHE A 63 -11.59 2.93 21.79
N LEU A 64 -10.58 3.10 20.93
CA LEU A 64 -10.41 2.23 19.77
C LEU A 64 -10.07 0.80 20.20
N ILE A 65 -9.18 0.63 21.17
CA ILE A 65 -8.79 -0.72 21.65
C ILE A 65 -9.96 -1.39 22.37
N LYS A 66 -10.69 -0.67 23.22
CA LYS A 66 -11.88 -1.19 23.90
C LYS A 66 -12.91 -1.68 22.86
N THR A 67 -13.21 -0.83 21.87
CA THR A 67 -14.17 -1.16 20.80
C THR A 67 -13.71 -2.37 19.99
N ALA A 68 -12.44 -2.40 19.60
CA ALA A 68 -11.87 -3.53 18.84
C ALA A 68 -11.98 -4.83 19.63
N LYS A 69 -11.62 -4.80 20.91
CA LYS A 69 -11.64 -5.94 21.82
C LYS A 69 -13.06 -6.48 21.99
N GLU A 70 -14.03 -5.59 22.25
CA GLU A 70 -15.46 -5.95 22.42
C GLU A 70 -16.02 -6.58 21.13
N ARG A 71 -15.46 -6.25 19.99
CA ARG A 71 -15.89 -6.76 18.68
C ARG A 71 -15.05 -7.94 18.18
N GLY A 72 -14.19 -8.49 19.05
CA GLY A 72 -13.49 -9.74 18.80
C GLY A 72 -12.09 -9.61 18.22
N ALA A 73 -11.50 -8.42 18.16
CA ALA A 73 -10.11 -8.26 17.74
C ALA A 73 -9.15 -8.82 18.80
N VAL A 74 -8.03 -9.36 18.35
CA VAL A 74 -6.95 -9.84 19.22
C VAL A 74 -6.05 -8.65 19.57
N ILE A 75 -5.99 -8.28 20.85
CA ILE A 75 -5.14 -7.20 21.33
C ILE A 75 -3.76 -7.81 21.65
N VAL A 76 -2.75 -7.36 20.92
CA VAL A 76 -1.36 -7.81 21.11
C VAL A 76 -0.74 -7.14 22.31
N ARG A 77 -1.03 -5.85 22.49
CA ARG A 77 -0.58 -5.12 23.67
C ARG A 77 -1.61 -4.06 24.04
N GLU A 78 -2.07 -4.13 25.29
CA GLU A 78 -3.02 -3.18 25.87
C GLU A 78 -2.40 -1.78 25.92
N PRO A 79 -3.20 -0.71 26.05
CA PRO A 79 -2.67 0.64 26.03
C PRO A 79 -1.58 0.86 27.08
N TRP A 80 -0.48 1.50 26.66
CA TRP A 80 0.60 1.93 27.55
C TRP A 80 1.09 3.31 27.13
N GLU A 81 1.82 3.95 28.02
CA GLU A 81 2.27 5.32 27.83
C GLU A 81 3.81 5.40 27.94
N GLU A 82 4.39 6.27 27.12
CA GLU A 82 5.80 6.61 27.18
C GLU A 82 5.94 8.12 27.10
N ARG A 83 6.91 8.64 27.82
CA ARG A 83 7.24 10.06 27.72
C ARG A 83 8.74 10.28 27.90
N ASP A 84 9.19 11.39 27.35
CA ASP A 84 10.53 11.89 27.55
C ASP A 84 10.48 13.41 27.68
N GLY A 85 11.63 14.09 27.62
CA GLY A 85 11.68 15.55 27.72
C GLY A 85 11.01 16.29 26.56
N GLN A 86 10.56 15.58 25.52
CA GLN A 86 9.96 16.16 24.32
C GLN A 86 8.42 16.04 24.27
N GLY A 87 7.84 15.18 25.10
CA GLY A 87 6.40 15.02 25.15
C GLY A 87 5.93 13.65 25.63
N TRP A 88 4.65 13.36 25.45
CA TRP A 88 3.95 12.23 26.06
C TRP A 88 3.07 11.53 25.00
N VAL A 89 3.21 10.22 24.86
CA VAL A 89 2.55 9.44 23.80
C VAL A 89 1.96 8.15 24.40
N LYS A 90 0.75 7.81 23.98
CA LYS A 90 0.08 6.56 24.32
C LYS A 90 0.08 5.64 23.09
N TYR A 91 0.25 4.36 23.34
CA TYR A 91 0.28 3.31 22.29
C TYR A 91 -0.64 2.16 22.66
N ALA A 92 -1.05 1.41 21.64
CA ALA A 92 -1.62 0.07 21.79
C ALA A 92 -1.37 -0.71 20.51
N VAL A 93 -1.41 -2.05 20.56
CA VAL A 93 -1.15 -2.89 19.39
C VAL A 93 -2.26 -3.90 19.21
N VAL A 94 -2.82 -3.96 18.00
CA VAL A 94 -3.87 -4.91 17.62
C VAL A 94 -3.40 -5.78 16.46
N GLN A 95 -3.77 -7.06 16.48
CA GLN A 95 -3.50 -8.01 15.40
C GLN A 95 -4.44 -7.73 14.22
N THR A 96 -3.90 -7.68 13.01
CA THR A 96 -4.70 -7.64 11.79
C THR A 96 -4.50 -8.92 10.97
N TYR A 97 -4.45 -8.87 9.65
CA TYR A 97 -4.31 -10.06 8.82
C TYR A 97 -2.91 -10.69 8.95
N GLY A 98 -2.89 -12.00 8.88
CA GLY A 98 -1.64 -12.76 8.95
C GLY A 98 -0.89 -12.49 10.24
N ASP A 99 0.39 -12.21 10.11
CA ASP A 99 1.27 -11.88 11.22
C ASP A 99 1.54 -10.36 11.33
N THR A 100 0.75 -9.54 10.63
CA THR A 100 0.84 -8.08 10.62
C THR A 100 0.05 -7.48 11.79
N THR A 101 0.58 -6.42 12.38
CA THR A 101 -0.07 -5.71 13.47
C THR A 101 -0.32 -4.23 13.12
N HIS A 102 -1.18 -3.59 13.89
CA HIS A 102 -1.37 -2.14 13.87
C HIS A 102 -1.01 -1.57 15.24
N THR A 103 -0.08 -0.63 15.24
CA THR A 103 0.22 0.18 16.43
C THR A 103 -0.61 1.47 16.34
N LEU A 104 -1.44 1.70 17.34
CA LEU A 104 -2.20 2.94 17.49
C LEU A 104 -1.37 3.90 18.34
N ILE A 105 -1.28 5.17 17.90
CA ILE A 105 -0.40 6.18 18.51
C ILE A 105 -1.24 7.43 18.76
N GLU A 106 -1.40 7.78 20.05
CA GLU A 106 -2.11 8.97 20.47
C GLU A 106 -1.12 9.93 21.16
N TYR A 107 -1.02 11.15 20.66
CA TYR A 107 -0.22 12.17 21.30
C TYR A 107 -1.03 12.81 22.45
N LEU A 108 -0.61 12.55 23.70
CA LEU A 108 -1.26 13.09 24.90
C LEU A 108 -0.80 14.51 25.21
N SER A 109 0.32 14.92 24.60
CA SER A 109 0.80 16.29 24.61
C SER A 109 1.46 16.59 23.27
N PRO A 110 1.69 17.86 22.91
CA PRO A 110 2.50 18.16 21.73
C PRO A 110 3.88 17.51 21.87
N TYR A 111 4.28 16.74 20.87
CA TYR A 111 5.57 16.03 20.86
C TYR A 111 6.56 16.75 19.94
N LYS A 112 7.73 17.11 20.48
CA LYS A 112 8.76 17.87 19.77
C LYS A 112 10.02 17.07 19.48
N GLY A 113 9.99 15.76 19.77
CA GLY A 113 11.13 14.88 19.54
C GLY A 113 11.27 14.47 18.07
N LEU A 114 12.36 13.77 17.79
CA LEU A 114 12.72 13.35 16.43
C LEU A 114 11.66 12.45 15.80
N PHE A 115 11.12 11.50 16.56
CA PHE A 115 10.14 10.53 16.06
C PHE A 115 9.15 10.12 17.16
N LEU A 116 9.55 9.31 18.12
CA LEU A 116 8.76 8.86 19.26
C LEU A 116 9.63 8.86 20.52
N PRO A 117 9.05 8.81 21.72
CA PRO A 117 9.84 8.83 22.96
C PRO A 117 10.95 7.77 22.95
N GLY A 118 12.17 8.19 23.35
CA GLY A 118 13.35 7.36 23.39
C GLY A 118 14.17 7.34 22.10
N TYR A 119 13.66 7.84 20.98
CA TYR A 119 14.41 7.93 19.72
C TYR A 119 15.42 9.07 19.79
N LYS A 120 16.61 8.80 19.28
CA LYS A 120 17.75 9.75 19.28
C LYS A 120 18.27 9.92 17.87
N GLU A 121 19.08 10.95 17.66
CA GLU A 121 19.77 11.17 16.39
C GLU A 121 20.60 9.92 16.01
N PRO A 122 20.71 9.61 14.73
CA PRO A 122 21.54 8.49 14.29
C PRO A 122 22.98 8.66 14.73
N LEU A 123 23.58 7.57 15.19
CA LEU A 123 24.99 7.55 15.59
C LEU A 123 25.94 7.81 14.41
N PHE A 124 25.48 7.51 13.20
CA PHE A 124 26.25 7.65 11.98
C PHE A 124 25.34 8.16 10.86
N ARG A 125 25.83 9.12 10.11
CA ARG A 125 25.18 9.62 8.89
C ARG A 125 26.05 9.26 7.69
N ASP A 126 25.51 8.49 6.77
CA ASP A 126 26.23 8.10 5.56
C ASP A 126 26.47 9.35 4.69
N PRO A 127 27.74 9.73 4.43
CA PRO A 127 28.03 10.90 3.59
C PRO A 127 27.46 10.78 2.17
N LEU A 128 27.35 9.56 1.62
CA LEU A 128 26.82 9.33 0.29
C LEU A 128 25.36 9.83 0.18
N LEU A 129 24.55 9.61 1.23
CA LEU A 129 23.15 10.04 1.22
C LEU A 129 23.01 11.57 1.06
N ALA A 130 23.98 12.33 1.58
CA ALA A 130 23.97 13.79 1.47
C ALA A 130 24.28 14.28 0.04
N THR A 131 24.95 13.44 -0.76
CA THR A 131 25.30 13.80 -2.15
C THR A 131 24.22 13.41 -3.15
N LEU A 132 23.26 12.56 -2.77
CA LEU A 132 22.20 12.10 -3.66
C LEU A 132 21.02 13.09 -3.63
N PRO A 133 20.36 13.30 -4.78
CA PRO A 133 19.23 14.23 -4.81
C PRO A 133 18.06 13.71 -3.94
N PRO A 134 17.33 14.60 -3.26
CA PRO A 134 16.18 14.20 -2.44
C PRO A 134 15.06 13.63 -3.30
N ALA A 135 14.41 12.58 -2.83
CA ALA A 135 13.31 11.94 -3.56
C ALA A 135 12.04 12.80 -3.61
N GLY A 136 11.85 13.71 -2.65
CA GLY A 136 10.67 14.57 -2.62
C GLY A 136 9.39 13.84 -2.25
N LEU A 137 9.50 12.83 -1.39
CA LEU A 137 8.34 12.06 -0.89
C LEU A 137 7.81 12.73 0.38
N ASN A 138 6.49 12.84 0.49
CA ASN A 138 5.84 13.64 1.53
C ASN A 138 5.31 12.78 2.70
N PHE A 139 4.48 11.78 2.40
CA PHE A 139 3.80 10.95 3.43
C PHE A 139 3.33 9.64 2.81
N ILE A 140 2.91 8.72 3.67
CA ILE A 140 2.30 7.45 3.22
C ILE A 140 0.87 7.76 2.75
N ASP A 141 0.61 7.55 1.46
CA ASP A 141 -0.70 7.78 0.86
C ASP A 141 -1.65 6.62 1.15
N HIS A 142 -1.21 5.41 0.85
CA HIS A 142 -1.97 4.18 1.11
C HIS A 142 -1.04 2.97 1.22
N LEU A 143 -1.59 1.87 1.78
CA LEU A 143 -0.92 0.57 1.81
C LEU A 143 -1.90 -0.48 1.29
N VAL A 144 -1.38 -1.44 0.54
CA VAL A 144 -2.21 -2.52 -0.03
C VAL A 144 -1.76 -3.86 0.56
N GLY A 145 -2.74 -4.66 1.03
CA GLY A 145 -2.49 -5.99 1.56
C GLY A 145 -2.96 -7.07 0.59
N ASN A 146 -2.18 -8.13 0.45
CA ASN A 146 -2.56 -9.32 -0.31
C ASN A 146 -3.07 -10.40 0.63
N GLN A 147 -4.17 -11.06 0.24
CA GLN A 147 -4.83 -12.10 1.02
C GLN A 147 -4.98 -13.37 0.16
N PRO A 148 -5.03 -14.56 0.76
CA PRO A 148 -5.52 -15.75 0.06
C PRO A 148 -6.96 -15.55 -0.45
N ASP A 149 -7.38 -16.36 -1.41
CA ASP A 149 -8.66 -16.18 -2.13
C ASP A 149 -9.88 -16.06 -1.19
N ASP A 150 -9.89 -16.87 -0.13
CA ASP A 150 -11.03 -16.93 0.79
C ASP A 150 -10.96 -15.95 1.97
N HIS A 151 -9.90 -15.15 2.10
CA HIS A 151 -9.68 -14.27 3.26
C HIS A 151 -10.11 -12.82 3.05
N MET A 152 -10.38 -12.39 1.82
CA MET A 152 -10.68 -10.98 1.53
C MET A 152 -11.92 -10.48 2.28
N VAL A 153 -13.02 -11.26 2.25
CA VAL A 153 -14.28 -10.86 2.90
C VAL A 153 -14.11 -10.80 4.42
N PRO A 154 -13.60 -11.87 5.08
CA PRO A 154 -13.38 -11.81 6.53
C PRO A 154 -12.51 -10.64 6.99
N ILE A 155 -11.43 -10.31 6.26
CA ILE A 155 -10.54 -9.22 6.69
C ILE A 155 -11.18 -7.85 6.43
N SER A 156 -11.96 -7.72 5.36
CA SER A 156 -12.71 -6.49 5.10
C SER A 156 -13.75 -6.23 6.21
N ASP A 157 -14.46 -7.27 6.61
CA ASP A 157 -15.43 -7.21 7.71
C ASP A 157 -14.72 -6.86 9.03
N TRP A 158 -13.53 -7.40 9.25
CA TRP A 158 -12.73 -7.09 10.44
C TRP A 158 -12.38 -5.58 10.49
N TYR A 159 -11.93 -5.00 9.36
CA TYR A 159 -11.60 -3.58 9.32
C TYR A 159 -12.81 -2.69 9.59
N GLN A 160 -13.98 -3.04 9.06
CA GLN A 160 -15.22 -2.31 9.35
C GLN A 160 -15.61 -2.44 10.83
N LYS A 161 -15.65 -3.69 11.29
CA LYS A 161 -16.22 -4.04 12.60
C LYS A 161 -15.30 -3.60 13.74
N CYS A 162 -14.01 -3.94 13.65
CA CYS A 162 -13.08 -3.76 14.77
C CYS A 162 -12.34 -2.44 14.73
N SER A 163 -11.96 -1.96 13.54
CA SER A 163 -11.18 -0.72 13.38
C SER A 163 -12.03 0.49 12.99
N LEU A 164 -13.33 0.31 12.85
CA LEU A 164 -14.28 1.39 12.50
C LEU A 164 -13.94 2.06 11.16
N PHE A 165 -13.31 1.32 10.24
CA PHE A 165 -13.02 1.81 8.89
C PHE A 165 -14.31 1.81 8.07
N HIS A 166 -14.45 2.80 7.20
CA HIS A 166 -15.56 2.86 6.26
C HIS A 166 -15.24 2.12 4.98
N TRP A 167 -16.19 1.38 4.49
CA TRP A 167 -16.17 0.88 3.13
C TRP A 167 -16.19 2.05 2.16
N PHE A 168 -15.18 2.11 1.31
CA PHE A 168 -15.15 3.13 0.28
C PHE A 168 -15.37 2.55 -1.12
N TRP A 169 -14.72 1.44 -1.49
CA TRP A 169 -14.85 0.96 -2.87
C TRP A 169 -14.11 -0.36 -3.10
N SER A 170 -14.59 -1.30 -3.99
CA SER A 170 -13.83 -2.52 -4.34
C SER A 170 -13.97 -2.90 -5.82
N ILE A 171 -13.10 -3.74 -6.35
CA ILE A 171 -13.13 -4.27 -7.71
C ILE A 171 -13.16 -5.79 -7.64
N ASP A 172 -14.19 -6.43 -8.22
CA ASP A 172 -14.22 -7.88 -8.38
C ASP A 172 -14.13 -8.26 -9.87
N ASP A 173 -14.20 -9.56 -10.14
CA ASP A 173 -14.14 -10.12 -11.50
C ASP A 173 -15.28 -9.62 -12.40
N LYS A 174 -16.24 -8.89 -11.86
CA LYS A 174 -17.43 -8.37 -12.57
C LYS A 174 -17.53 -6.84 -12.49
N GLN A 175 -16.44 -6.15 -12.23
CA GLN A 175 -16.35 -4.69 -12.16
C GLN A 175 -17.11 -4.05 -11.01
N ILE A 176 -17.05 -4.62 -9.85
CA ILE A 176 -17.72 -4.13 -8.66
C ILE A 176 -16.70 -3.78 -7.58
N HIS A 177 -17.05 -2.84 -6.78
CA HIS A 177 -16.06 -2.20 -5.98
C HIS A 177 -16.51 -1.65 -4.69
N THR A 178 -15.73 -1.74 -3.65
CA THR A 178 -15.95 -1.08 -2.38
C THR A 178 -14.66 -0.48 -1.86
N GLN A 179 -14.74 0.48 -0.98
CA GLN A 179 -13.58 1.22 -0.55
C GLN A 179 -13.78 1.77 0.86
N TYR A 180 -12.70 2.05 1.54
CA TYR A 180 -12.73 2.60 2.90
C TYR A 180 -12.15 4.00 2.91
N SER A 181 -12.87 4.97 3.47
CA SER A 181 -12.32 6.29 3.67
C SER A 181 -12.89 6.99 4.90
N SER A 182 -12.09 7.79 5.53
CA SER A 182 -12.52 8.80 6.48
C SER A 182 -12.24 10.21 5.91
N LEU A 183 -12.61 11.25 6.59
CA LEU A 183 -12.51 12.64 6.12
C LEU A 183 -11.08 13.13 5.77
N ARG A 184 -10.05 12.37 6.16
CA ARG A 184 -8.69 12.39 5.59
C ARG A 184 -8.39 10.92 5.36
N SER A 185 -8.67 10.46 4.17
CA SER A 185 -8.79 9.04 3.91
C SER A 185 -7.49 8.27 4.11
N ILE A 186 -7.47 7.46 5.16
CA ILE A 186 -6.51 6.37 5.28
C ILE A 186 -7.04 5.25 4.38
N LYS A 187 -6.29 4.91 3.35
CA LYS A 187 -6.70 3.92 2.36
C LYS A 187 -5.89 2.64 2.53
N MET A 188 -6.59 1.54 2.81
CA MET A 188 -5.96 0.22 2.90
C MET A 188 -6.70 -0.77 2.02
N PRO A 189 -6.47 -0.73 0.70
CA PRO A 189 -7.03 -1.73 -0.20
C PRO A 189 -6.54 -3.14 0.10
N ILE A 190 -7.36 -4.13 -0.25
CA ILE A 190 -7.06 -5.54 -0.05
C ILE A 190 -7.24 -6.26 -1.38
N ASN A 191 -6.23 -7.01 -1.79
CA ASN A 191 -6.25 -7.83 -3.00
C ASN A 191 -6.42 -9.31 -2.66
N LYS A 192 -7.04 -10.06 -3.57
CA LYS A 192 -7.06 -11.52 -3.53
C LYS A 192 -6.70 -12.08 -4.92
N PRO A 193 -6.22 -13.33 -5.00
CA PRO A 193 -5.96 -13.94 -6.31
C PRO A 193 -7.25 -14.05 -7.13
N ALA A 194 -7.15 -13.75 -8.42
CA ALA A 194 -8.23 -14.07 -9.36
C ALA A 194 -8.08 -15.53 -9.81
N ARG A 195 -9.18 -16.22 -9.97
CA ARG A 195 -9.18 -17.58 -10.55
C ARG A 195 -8.96 -17.46 -12.05
N GLY A 196 -7.93 -18.14 -12.56
CA GLY A 196 -7.56 -18.09 -13.97
C GLY A 196 -6.62 -19.22 -14.36
N GLU A 197 -6.14 -19.17 -15.60
CA GLU A 197 -5.25 -20.19 -16.15
C GLU A 197 -3.78 -20.05 -15.69
N LYS A 198 -3.47 -18.94 -15.05
CA LYS A 198 -2.12 -18.63 -14.56
C LYS A 198 -2.10 -18.25 -13.08
N UNK A 199 -1.23 -18.38 -12.30
CA UNK A 199 -1.08 -18.11 -11.14
C UNK A 199 -1.02 -16.77 -11.03
N SER A 200 -1.81 -16.42 -10.40
CA SER A 200 -1.94 -15.00 -10.11
C SER A 200 -0.70 -14.47 -9.40
N GLN A 201 -0.29 -13.28 -9.76
CA GLN A 201 0.82 -12.61 -9.07
C GLN A 201 0.51 -12.36 -7.58
N ILE A 202 -0.76 -12.29 -7.21
CA ILE A 202 -1.18 -12.20 -5.82
C ILE A 202 -0.98 -13.55 -5.11
N GLN A 203 -1.26 -14.66 -5.80
CA GLN A 203 -0.96 -15.99 -5.26
C GLN A 203 0.55 -16.20 -5.12
N GLU A 204 1.35 -15.78 -6.10
CA GLU A 204 2.81 -15.80 -5.98
C GLU A 204 3.27 -15.06 -4.71
N TYR A 205 2.71 -13.86 -4.48
CA TYR A 205 3.00 -13.10 -3.26
C TYR A 205 2.69 -13.92 -2.01
N VAL A 206 1.46 -14.47 -1.91
CA VAL A 206 1.01 -15.22 -0.74
C VAL A 206 1.93 -16.43 -0.48
N ASP A 207 2.35 -17.12 -1.55
CA ASP A 207 3.23 -18.29 -1.45
C ASP A 207 4.64 -17.89 -0.96
N TYR A 208 5.24 -16.86 -1.55
CA TYR A 208 6.58 -16.39 -1.17
C TYR A 208 6.60 -15.72 0.21
N ASN A 209 5.53 -15.03 0.57
CA ASN A 209 5.42 -14.39 1.89
C ASN A 209 5.05 -15.40 2.99
N GLY A 210 4.60 -16.60 2.62
CA GLY A 210 4.13 -17.60 3.59
C GLY A 210 2.81 -17.19 4.23
N GLY A 211 1.94 -16.50 3.48
CA GLY A 211 0.63 -16.05 3.96
C GLY A 211 0.31 -14.61 3.55
N PRO A 212 -0.77 -14.04 4.11
CA PRO A 212 -1.14 -12.66 3.80
C PRO A 212 -0.11 -11.66 4.34
N GLY A 213 -0.02 -10.49 3.68
CA GLY A 213 0.91 -9.45 4.09
C GLY A 213 0.77 -8.20 3.25
N VAL A 214 1.61 -7.21 3.50
CA VAL A 214 1.62 -5.94 2.76
C VAL A 214 2.29 -6.12 1.41
N GLN A 215 1.54 -5.86 0.34
CA GLN A 215 2.04 -5.93 -1.03
C GLN A 215 2.85 -4.70 -1.39
N HIS A 216 2.29 -3.49 -1.17
CA HIS A 216 3.03 -2.27 -1.46
C HIS A 216 2.64 -1.11 -0.55
N ILE A 217 3.55 -0.15 -0.49
CA ILE A 217 3.39 1.10 0.24
C ILE A 217 3.47 2.22 -0.79
N ALA A 218 2.40 3.00 -0.91
CA ALA A 218 2.36 4.16 -1.80
C ALA A 218 2.77 5.42 -1.04
N LEU A 219 3.72 6.13 -1.61
CA LEU A 219 4.31 7.35 -1.05
C LEU A 219 3.93 8.54 -1.91
N ASN A 220 3.30 9.52 -1.29
CA ASN A 220 2.85 10.74 -1.98
C ASN A 220 4.04 11.61 -2.37
N THR A 221 3.93 12.25 -3.52
CA THR A 221 4.86 13.30 -3.93
C THR A 221 4.09 14.45 -4.59
N SER A 222 4.66 15.64 -4.55
CA SER A 222 4.12 16.82 -5.22
C SER A 222 4.66 16.97 -6.65
N ASP A 223 5.73 16.23 -7.00
CA ASP A 223 6.36 16.24 -8.33
C ASP A 223 6.90 14.85 -8.64
N ILE A 224 6.07 14.03 -9.26
CA ILE A 224 6.42 12.64 -9.53
C ILE A 224 7.54 12.53 -10.58
N ILE A 225 7.62 13.45 -11.52
CA ILE A 225 8.68 13.45 -12.54
C ILE A 225 10.03 13.59 -11.85
N GLN A 226 10.17 14.62 -10.99
CA GLN A 226 11.42 14.83 -10.28
C GLN A 226 11.70 13.70 -9.28
N ALA A 227 10.66 13.20 -8.59
CA ALA A 227 10.80 12.09 -7.64
C ALA A 227 11.36 10.84 -8.34
N VAL A 228 10.83 10.48 -9.52
CA VAL A 228 11.28 9.29 -10.26
C VAL A 228 12.72 9.46 -10.75
N VAL A 229 13.08 10.63 -11.28
CA VAL A 229 14.45 10.94 -11.71
C VAL A 229 15.40 10.77 -10.53
N ASN A 230 15.07 11.35 -9.38
CA ASN A 230 15.93 11.33 -8.19
C ASN A 230 16.01 9.92 -7.56
N LEU A 231 14.90 9.18 -7.54
CA LEU A 231 14.89 7.79 -7.06
C LEU A 231 15.74 6.87 -7.94
N ARG A 232 15.69 7.07 -9.27
CA ARG A 232 16.57 6.32 -10.20
C ARG A 232 18.04 6.65 -9.95
N ALA A 233 18.36 7.93 -9.69
CA ALA A 233 19.73 8.33 -9.33
C ALA A 233 20.21 7.68 -8.04
N ARG A 234 19.27 7.28 -7.15
CA ARG A 234 19.55 6.54 -5.91
C ARG A 234 19.59 5.03 -6.11
N GLY A 235 19.44 4.53 -7.35
CA GLY A 235 19.48 3.12 -7.68
C GLY A 235 18.14 2.39 -7.65
N MET A 236 17.03 3.11 -7.50
CA MET A 236 15.70 2.48 -7.50
C MET A 236 15.31 2.02 -8.90
N GLU A 237 14.87 0.78 -9.01
CA GLU A 237 14.35 0.21 -10.25
C GLU A 237 12.82 0.19 -10.24
N PHE A 238 12.22 0.50 -11.38
CA PHE A 238 10.77 0.58 -11.54
C PHE A 238 10.27 -0.46 -12.56
N LEU A 239 9.04 -0.89 -12.38
CA LEU A 239 8.30 -1.67 -13.37
C LEU A 239 8.03 -0.79 -14.60
N SER A 240 7.90 -1.41 -15.77
CA SER A 240 7.79 -0.70 -17.05
C SER A 240 6.46 -1.00 -17.74
N ALA A 241 5.75 0.05 -18.14
CA ALA A 241 4.56 -0.07 -18.97
C ALA A 241 4.97 -0.07 -20.46
N PRO A 242 4.27 -0.84 -21.30
CA PRO A 242 4.58 -0.87 -22.74
C PRO A 242 4.15 0.44 -23.44
N ASN A 243 4.76 0.72 -24.59
CA ASN A 243 4.44 1.91 -25.37
C ASN A 243 2.97 1.95 -25.80
N MET A 244 2.36 0.81 -26.02
CA MET A 244 0.93 0.71 -26.36
C MET A 244 0.03 1.36 -25.31
N TYR A 245 0.42 1.28 -24.02
CA TYR A 245 -0.30 1.96 -22.94
C TYR A 245 -0.39 3.48 -23.20
N TYR A 246 0.74 4.10 -23.54
CA TYR A 246 0.79 5.56 -23.77
C TYR A 246 0.05 5.96 -25.05
N ASN A 247 0.07 5.12 -26.08
CA ASN A 247 -0.72 5.36 -27.30
C ASN A 247 -2.22 5.37 -26.98
N ALA A 248 -2.70 4.37 -26.21
CA ALA A 248 -4.10 4.33 -25.78
C ALA A 248 -4.44 5.52 -24.87
N LEU A 249 -3.55 5.87 -23.95
CA LEU A 249 -3.72 7.01 -23.05
C LEU A 249 -3.92 8.32 -23.83
N ARG A 250 -3.06 8.57 -24.85
CA ARG A 250 -3.18 9.77 -25.71
C ARG A 250 -4.52 9.83 -26.44
N GLN A 251 -5.02 8.68 -26.91
CA GLN A 251 -6.34 8.65 -27.57
C GLN A 251 -7.46 8.95 -26.57
N ASN A 252 -7.43 8.35 -25.39
CA ASN A 252 -8.44 8.54 -24.35
C ASN A 252 -8.47 10.01 -23.87
N LEU A 253 -7.31 10.64 -23.75
CA LEU A 253 -7.21 12.03 -23.31
C LEU A 253 -7.79 13.03 -24.33
N LYS A 254 -7.92 12.67 -25.62
CA LYS A 254 -8.54 13.54 -26.62
C LYS A 254 -9.99 13.86 -26.32
N THR A 255 -10.71 12.94 -25.65
CA THR A 255 -12.13 13.11 -25.31
C THR A 255 -12.35 13.36 -23.82
N ALA A 256 -11.27 13.42 -23.03
CA ALA A 256 -11.36 13.65 -21.58
C ALA A 256 -11.75 15.11 -21.28
N LYS A 257 -12.48 15.28 -20.17
CA LYS A 257 -12.86 16.62 -19.68
C LYS A 257 -11.74 17.32 -18.93
N ILE A 258 -10.70 16.59 -18.56
CA ILE A 258 -9.57 17.12 -17.79
C ILE A 258 -8.41 17.50 -18.73
N LYS A 259 -7.51 18.32 -18.20
CA LYS A 259 -6.27 18.67 -18.88
C LYS A 259 -5.08 18.27 -18.01
N VAL A 260 -4.22 17.42 -18.54
CA VAL A 260 -2.99 17.00 -17.88
C VAL A 260 -1.94 18.09 -18.04
N LYS A 261 -1.30 18.47 -16.95
CA LYS A 261 -0.27 19.54 -16.93
C LYS A 261 1.09 19.03 -17.37
N GLU A 262 1.39 17.78 -17.01
CA GLU A 262 2.68 17.14 -17.26
C GLU A 262 2.80 16.74 -18.75
N ASP A 263 4.02 16.79 -19.25
CA ASP A 263 4.32 16.37 -20.62
C ASP A 263 4.18 14.85 -20.76
N LEU A 264 3.27 14.39 -21.62
CA LEU A 264 3.01 12.97 -21.86
C LEU A 264 4.22 12.22 -22.42
N ASP A 265 5.07 12.89 -23.20
CA ASP A 265 6.29 12.27 -23.72
C ASP A 265 7.28 12.03 -22.56
N ARG A 266 7.36 12.96 -21.62
CA ARG A 266 8.19 12.80 -20.43
C ARG A 266 7.65 11.70 -19.51
N LEU A 267 6.30 11.62 -19.34
CA LEU A 267 5.68 10.52 -18.57
C LEU A 267 6.02 9.16 -19.21
N GLN A 268 5.93 9.06 -20.53
CA GLN A 268 6.26 7.83 -21.27
C GLN A 268 7.73 7.47 -21.13
N GLU A 269 8.63 8.45 -21.26
CA GLU A 269 10.08 8.23 -21.08
C GLU A 269 10.38 7.64 -19.71
N LEU A 270 9.77 8.20 -18.66
CA LEU A 270 9.99 7.78 -17.27
C LEU A 270 9.12 6.59 -16.86
N LYS A 271 8.21 6.11 -17.72
CA LYS A 271 7.29 4.99 -17.49
C LYS A 271 6.28 5.26 -16.37
N ILE A 272 5.91 6.53 -16.21
CA ILE A 272 4.89 6.97 -15.24
C ILE A 272 3.50 6.72 -15.83
N LEU A 273 2.62 6.11 -15.01
CA LEU A 273 1.23 5.80 -15.38
C LEU A 273 0.32 6.97 -14.99
N LEU A 274 -0.80 7.09 -15.72
CA LEU A 274 -1.80 8.14 -15.47
C LEU A 274 -3.19 7.52 -15.45
N ASP A 275 -3.95 7.79 -14.40
CA ASP A 275 -5.37 7.45 -14.30
C ASP A 275 -6.17 8.74 -14.13
N PHE A 276 -7.40 8.80 -14.66
CA PHE A 276 -8.18 10.05 -14.62
C PHE A 276 -9.69 9.79 -14.61
N ASP A 277 -10.39 10.77 -14.10
CA ASP A 277 -11.85 10.83 -14.14
C ASP A 277 -12.31 12.20 -14.69
N ASP A 278 -13.59 12.52 -14.57
CA ASP A 278 -14.13 13.81 -15.03
C ASP A 278 -13.66 15.02 -14.19
N LYS A 279 -13.08 14.78 -13.01
CA LYS A 279 -12.70 15.83 -12.06
C LYS A 279 -11.20 16.11 -12.03
N GLY A 280 -10.39 15.08 -12.31
CA GLY A 280 -8.94 15.20 -12.21
C GLY A 280 -8.21 13.94 -12.64
N TYR A 281 -6.94 13.88 -12.29
CA TYR A 281 -6.08 12.73 -12.61
C TYR A 281 -5.07 12.48 -11.51
N LEU A 282 -4.49 11.29 -11.55
CA LEU A 282 -3.35 10.94 -10.71
C LEU A 282 -2.22 10.36 -11.58
N LEU A 283 -1.02 10.49 -11.10
CA LEU A 283 0.17 9.91 -11.70
C LEU A 283 0.78 8.92 -10.71
N GLN A 284 1.23 7.76 -11.17
CA GLN A 284 1.81 6.73 -10.31
C GLN A 284 2.84 5.88 -11.03
N ILE A 285 3.75 5.31 -10.27
CA ILE A 285 4.74 4.36 -10.77
C ILE A 285 5.09 3.38 -9.65
N PHE A 286 5.41 2.15 -10.02
CA PHE A 286 5.68 1.07 -9.08
C PHE A 286 7.11 0.59 -9.23
N THR A 287 7.78 0.35 -8.10
CA THR A 287 9.13 -0.24 -8.11
C THR A 287 9.07 -1.75 -8.38
N LYS A 288 10.17 -2.32 -8.77
CA LYS A 288 10.40 -3.77 -8.61
C LYS A 288 10.40 -4.10 -7.12
N PRO A 289 10.26 -5.39 -6.75
CA PRO A 289 10.37 -5.78 -5.33
C PRO A 289 11.67 -5.24 -4.70
N VAL A 290 11.56 -4.78 -3.46
CA VAL A 290 12.67 -4.09 -2.76
C VAL A 290 13.47 -5.03 -1.84
N GLN A 291 13.19 -6.34 -1.91
CA GLN A 291 13.93 -7.36 -1.17
C GLN A 291 14.08 -8.63 -2.02
N ASP A 292 14.67 -9.68 -1.45
CA ASP A 292 15.03 -10.91 -2.18
C ASP A 292 13.81 -11.69 -2.69
N ARG A 293 12.69 -11.66 -1.96
CA ARG A 293 11.46 -12.33 -2.39
C ARG A 293 10.62 -11.40 -3.28
N PRO A 294 9.87 -11.93 -4.25
CA PRO A 294 8.98 -11.09 -5.09
C PRO A 294 7.69 -10.73 -4.31
N THR A 295 7.83 -9.99 -3.23
CA THR A 295 6.74 -9.67 -2.32
C THR A 295 6.50 -8.16 -2.24
N LEU A 296 7.25 -7.45 -1.40
CA LEU A 296 7.03 -6.04 -1.13
C LEU A 296 7.62 -5.14 -2.23
N PHE A 297 6.84 -4.18 -2.71
CA PHE A 297 7.33 -3.10 -3.58
C PHE A 297 6.78 -1.75 -3.12
N LEU A 298 7.26 -0.68 -3.73
CA LEU A 298 6.86 0.68 -3.39
C LEU A 298 6.15 1.33 -4.56
N GLU A 299 5.37 2.37 -4.28
CA GLU A 299 4.70 3.18 -5.27
C GLU A 299 5.01 4.65 -4.97
N ALA A 300 5.26 5.45 -6.01
CA ALA A 300 5.20 6.91 -5.92
C ALA A 300 3.90 7.36 -6.58
N ILE A 301 3.16 8.25 -5.92
CA ILE A 301 1.86 8.72 -6.40
C ILE A 301 1.72 10.24 -6.22
N GLN A 302 1.15 10.89 -7.24
CA GLN A 302 0.83 12.33 -7.23
C GLN A 302 -0.64 12.49 -7.61
N HIS A 303 -1.41 13.18 -6.78
CA HIS A 303 -2.82 13.45 -7.03
C HIS A 303 -3.02 14.87 -7.58
N ASN A 304 -3.83 14.97 -8.64
CA ASN A 304 -4.26 16.22 -9.24
C ASN A 304 -5.79 16.25 -9.28
N ASN A 305 -6.39 16.61 -8.16
CA ASN A 305 -7.86 16.64 -7.96
C ASN A 305 -8.53 15.27 -8.24
N HIS A 306 -7.84 14.18 -7.90
CA HIS A 306 -8.33 12.81 -8.06
C HIS A 306 -8.00 12.03 -6.80
N SER A 307 -9.02 11.50 -6.11
CA SER A 307 -8.86 10.84 -4.81
C SER A 307 -8.71 9.31 -4.90
N GLY A 308 -8.68 8.74 -6.11
CA GLY A 308 -8.58 7.30 -6.32
C GLY A 308 -7.19 6.72 -6.04
N LEU A 309 -7.05 5.43 -6.32
CA LEU A 309 -5.83 4.66 -6.14
C LEU A 309 -5.23 4.22 -7.49
N GLY A 310 -5.71 4.79 -8.60
CA GLY A 310 -5.25 4.43 -9.93
C GLY A 310 -5.83 3.10 -10.43
N ALA A 311 -7.09 2.85 -10.17
CA ALA A 311 -7.75 1.59 -10.58
C ALA A 311 -7.68 1.38 -12.10
N GLY A 312 -7.69 2.44 -12.90
CA GLY A 312 -7.54 2.37 -14.35
C GLY A 312 -6.19 1.82 -14.78
N ASN A 313 -5.18 1.88 -13.91
CA ASN A 313 -3.83 1.37 -14.17
C ASN A 313 -3.59 -0.04 -13.63
N PHE A 314 -4.53 -0.64 -12.89
CA PHE A 314 -4.32 -1.95 -12.26
C PHE A 314 -3.99 -3.03 -13.27
N LYS A 315 -4.65 -3.00 -14.43
CA LYS A 315 -4.34 -3.97 -15.50
C LYS A 315 -2.88 -3.84 -15.95
N SER A 316 -2.41 -2.60 -16.16
CA SER A 316 -1.01 -2.35 -16.59
C SER A 316 -0.01 -2.76 -15.50
N LEU A 317 -0.36 -2.52 -14.23
CA LEU A 317 0.46 -2.98 -13.10
C LEU A 317 0.56 -4.52 -13.09
N PHE A 318 -0.58 -5.20 -13.19
CA PHE A 318 -0.61 -6.66 -13.14
C PHE A 318 0.17 -7.27 -14.31
N GLU A 319 -0.02 -6.73 -15.53
CA GLU A 319 0.76 -7.16 -16.72
C GLU A 319 2.26 -6.94 -16.54
N ALA A 320 2.66 -5.84 -15.90
CA ALA A 320 4.07 -5.56 -15.65
C ALA A 320 4.68 -6.52 -14.61
N ILE A 321 3.92 -6.85 -13.55
CA ILE A 321 4.35 -7.82 -12.54
C ILE A 321 4.41 -9.23 -13.14
N GLU A 322 3.42 -9.63 -13.94
CA GLU A 322 3.38 -10.92 -14.62
C GLU A 322 4.55 -11.08 -15.59
N LYS A 323 4.92 -10.01 -16.29
CA LYS A 323 6.10 -10.01 -17.18
C LYS A 323 7.40 -10.20 -16.38
N ASP A 324 7.50 -9.56 -15.22
CA ASP A 324 8.64 -9.75 -14.31
C ASP A 324 8.66 -11.18 -13.75
N GLN A 325 7.50 -11.73 -13.41
CA GLN A 325 7.31 -13.12 -12.97
C GLN A 325 7.77 -14.10 -14.06
N GLU A 326 7.38 -13.84 -15.32
CA GLU A 326 7.81 -14.64 -16.48
C GLU A 326 9.33 -14.59 -16.66
N ALA A 327 9.92 -13.40 -16.56
CA ALA A 327 11.37 -13.21 -16.71
C ALA A 327 12.17 -13.97 -15.62
N ARG A 328 11.58 -14.16 -14.44
CA ARG A 328 12.16 -14.96 -13.35
C ARG A 328 11.89 -16.46 -13.47
N GLY A 329 11.16 -16.89 -14.51
CA GLY A 329 10.79 -18.29 -14.72
C GLY A 329 9.70 -18.81 -13.78
N ASN A 330 8.98 -17.92 -13.11
CA ASN A 330 7.97 -18.28 -12.09
C ASN A 330 6.53 -18.20 -12.61
N LEU A 331 6.34 -17.94 -13.92
CA LEU A 331 4.99 -17.93 -14.49
C LEU A 331 4.54 -19.36 -14.73
N THR A 332 3.69 -19.86 -13.84
CA THR A 332 3.15 -21.23 -13.92
C THR A 332 1.78 -21.23 -14.58
N VAL A 333 1.61 -22.07 -15.60
CA VAL A 333 0.29 -22.30 -16.21
C VAL A 333 -0.40 -23.43 -15.45
N LEU A 334 -1.59 -23.17 -14.95
CA LEU A 334 -2.40 -24.16 -14.24
C LEU A 334 -3.13 -25.04 -15.27
N THR A 335 -2.87 -26.34 -15.24
CA THR A 335 -3.65 -27.28 -16.06
C THR A 335 -5.08 -27.42 -15.52
N PRO A 336 -6.03 -27.91 -16.32
CA PRO A 336 -7.41 -28.13 -15.83
C PRO A 336 -7.51 -29.06 -14.62
N LYS A 337 -6.45 -29.82 -14.29
CA LYS A 337 -6.40 -30.68 -13.11
C LYS A 337 -5.65 -30.03 -11.93
N GLY A 338 -5.34 -28.73 -12.01
CA GLY A 338 -4.70 -28.01 -10.92
C GLY A 338 -3.21 -28.31 -10.74
N GLN A 339 -2.59 -29.03 -11.68
CA GLN A 339 -1.15 -29.31 -11.63
C GLN A 339 -0.38 -28.19 -12.34
N SER A 340 0.69 -27.73 -11.71
CA SER A 340 1.55 -26.73 -12.32
C SER A 340 2.50 -27.37 -13.35
N LYS A 341 2.59 -26.78 -14.54
CA LYS A 341 3.69 -27.06 -15.46
C LYS A 341 4.65 -25.88 -15.42
N ALA A 342 5.83 -26.11 -14.91
CA ALA A 342 6.93 -25.18 -15.08
C ALA A 342 7.45 -25.31 -16.50
N PHE A 343 7.62 -24.19 -17.19
CA PHE A 343 8.32 -24.18 -18.46
C PHE A 343 9.83 -24.11 -18.17
N ASN A 344 10.57 -25.13 -18.62
CA ASN A 344 12.03 -25.10 -18.62
C ASN A 344 12.52 -24.22 -19.76
#